data_88a3ba94d7a41ae40b19a708064aeff7
#
_entry.id   88a3ba94d7a41ae40b19a708064aeff7
#
_cell.length_a   1.000
_cell.length_b   1.000
_cell.length_c   1.000
_cell.angle_alpha   90.00
_cell.angle_beta   90.00
_cell.angle_gamma   90.00
#
_symmetry.space_group_name_H-M   'P 1'
#
loop_
_entity.id
_entity.type
_entity.pdbx_description
1 polymer ?
#
loop_
_entity_poly.entity_id
_entity_poly.type
_entity_poly.pdbx_seq_one_letter_code
_entity_poly.pdbx_strand_id
1 'polypeptide(L)'
;PTDVLGRKLDDEAKGFDLTLLTHRHISQCKSRTVGNYWLLALYPENFIDISPVDARRLGLANGDRVKVVSATNEEGVWDLAPGHKKAMIGKVRILEGLRPGVTAFSLGHGHWAYGAESVVIDGVTVPGDPRRGTGVHANAAMRVDPVLKNTGLVDLTGGSAVFYQTQVKLVKV
;
A
#
# COMPACT_ATOMS: atom_id res chain seq x y z
N PRO A 1 -2.61 -4.50 -17.18
CA PRO A 1 -1.20 -4.11 -17.28
C PRO A 1 -0.42 -5.08 -18.17
N THR A 2 0.72 -4.62 -18.68
CA THR A 2 1.64 -5.39 -19.51
C THR A 2 3.04 -5.39 -18.88
N ASP A 3 3.82 -6.42 -19.14
CA ASP A 3 5.24 -6.43 -18.81
C ASP A 3 6.08 -5.63 -19.84
N VAL A 4 7.38 -5.53 -19.61
CA VAL A 4 8.30 -4.81 -20.49
C VAL A 4 8.36 -5.35 -21.92
N LEU A 5 7.92 -6.57 -22.16
CA LEU A 5 7.82 -7.17 -23.50
C LEU A 5 6.42 -7.00 -24.12
N GLY A 6 5.53 -6.21 -23.50
CA GLY A 6 4.17 -5.96 -23.96
C GLY A 6 3.18 -7.12 -23.72
N ARG A 7 3.55 -8.14 -22.96
CA ARG A 7 2.68 -9.28 -22.66
C ARG A 7 1.70 -8.92 -21.56
N LYS A 8 0.42 -9.20 -21.75
CA LYS A 8 -0.62 -8.95 -20.75
C LYS A 8 -0.34 -9.75 -19.46
N LEU A 9 -0.44 -9.07 -18.33
CA LEU A 9 -0.41 -9.69 -17.00
C LEU A 9 -1.84 -10.02 -16.60
N ASP A 10 -2.09 -11.30 -16.33
CA ASP A 10 -3.42 -11.80 -15.98
C ASP A 10 -3.49 -12.09 -14.47
N ASP A 11 -3.26 -11.05 -13.67
CA ASP A 11 -3.29 -11.17 -12.21
C ASP A 11 -4.73 -11.30 -11.69
N GLU A 12 -5.72 -10.77 -12.42
CA GLU A 12 -7.15 -10.92 -12.11
C GLU A 12 -7.59 -12.38 -12.13
N ALA A 13 -7.17 -13.16 -13.12
CA ALA A 13 -7.47 -14.61 -13.19
C ALA A 13 -6.87 -15.41 -12.03
N LYS A 14 -5.86 -14.85 -11.36
CA LYS A 14 -5.25 -15.41 -10.15
C LYS A 14 -5.94 -14.95 -8.86
N GLY A 15 -7.05 -14.21 -8.97
CA GLY A 15 -7.84 -13.73 -7.85
C GLY A 15 -7.38 -12.39 -7.23
N PHE A 16 -6.49 -11.67 -7.92
CA PHE A 16 -6.16 -10.27 -7.59
C PHE A 16 -7.11 -9.36 -8.36
N ASP A 17 -8.33 -9.24 -7.88
CA ASP A 17 -9.48 -8.72 -8.63
C ASP A 17 -9.85 -7.25 -8.33
N LEU A 18 -9.04 -6.57 -7.53
CA LEU A 18 -9.20 -5.15 -7.24
C LEU A 18 -8.03 -4.34 -7.82
N THR A 19 -8.33 -3.34 -8.62
CA THR A 19 -7.32 -2.39 -9.09
C THR A 19 -6.92 -1.46 -7.96
N LEU A 20 -5.64 -1.44 -7.60
CA LEU A 20 -5.10 -0.53 -6.60
C LEU A 20 -4.91 0.87 -7.17
N LEU A 21 -5.53 1.85 -6.54
CA LEU A 21 -5.36 3.26 -6.82
C LEU A 21 -4.70 3.94 -5.62
N THR A 22 -3.59 4.62 -5.84
CA THR A 22 -2.91 5.37 -4.79
C THR A 22 -3.11 6.87 -4.99
N HIS A 23 -3.30 7.60 -3.91
CA HIS A 23 -3.51 9.04 -3.98
C HIS A 23 -2.78 9.79 -2.87
N ARG A 24 -2.68 11.11 -3.03
CA ARG A 24 -2.21 11.98 -1.95
C ARG A 24 -3.40 12.40 -1.10
N HIS A 25 -3.33 12.19 0.21
CA HIS A 25 -4.30 12.77 1.13
C HIS A 25 -4.09 14.28 1.24
N ILE A 26 -5.17 15.04 1.35
CA ILE A 26 -5.11 16.52 1.37
C ILE A 26 -4.28 17.08 2.54
N SER A 27 -4.31 16.42 3.69
CA SER A 27 -3.55 16.83 4.88
C SER A 27 -2.12 16.28 4.92
N GLN A 28 -1.70 15.47 3.93
CA GLN A 28 -0.41 14.79 3.96
C GLN A 28 0.40 15.03 2.69
N CYS A 29 1.68 15.38 2.83
CA CYS A 29 2.60 15.48 1.69
C CYS A 29 3.45 14.21 1.58
N LYS A 30 2.78 13.08 1.31
CA LYS A 30 3.40 11.75 1.25
C LYS A 30 4.20 11.47 2.54
N SER A 31 5.33 10.80 2.44
CA SER A 31 6.19 10.44 3.58
C SER A 31 6.81 11.64 4.32
N ARG A 32 6.89 12.80 3.68
CA ARG A 32 7.55 13.98 4.28
C ARG A 32 6.86 14.51 5.52
N THR A 33 5.58 14.26 5.68
CA THR A 33 4.76 14.83 6.76
C THR A 33 4.41 13.84 7.85
N VAL A 34 4.85 12.58 7.78
CA VAL A 34 4.61 11.59 8.85
C VAL A 34 5.30 11.93 10.17
N GLY A 35 6.31 12.81 10.15
CA GLY A 35 6.93 13.36 11.35
C GLY A 35 6.20 14.57 11.96
N ASN A 36 5.18 15.09 11.28
CA ASN A 36 4.41 16.23 11.78
C ASN A 36 3.20 15.75 12.58
N TYR A 37 3.26 15.87 13.89
CA TYR A 37 2.23 15.37 14.79
C TYR A 37 0.86 16.06 14.65
N TRP A 38 0.82 17.31 14.22
CA TRP A 38 -0.45 17.99 13.91
C TRP A 38 -1.17 17.31 12.75
N LEU A 39 -0.42 16.95 11.71
CA LEU A 39 -0.99 16.26 10.54
C LEU A 39 -1.32 14.80 10.86
N LEU A 40 -0.51 14.13 11.68
CA LEU A 40 -0.83 12.79 12.18
C LEU A 40 -2.07 12.78 13.08
N ALA A 41 -2.33 13.84 13.85
CA ALA A 41 -3.56 13.95 14.64
C ALA A 41 -4.81 14.06 13.75
N LEU A 42 -4.68 14.69 12.59
CA LEU A 42 -5.79 14.80 11.62
C LEU A 42 -5.98 13.50 10.82
N TYR A 43 -4.90 12.79 10.50
CA TYR A 43 -4.93 11.59 9.67
C TYR A 43 -3.84 10.60 10.13
N PRO A 44 -4.11 9.83 11.20
CA PRO A 44 -3.09 9.01 11.87
C PRO A 44 -2.64 7.78 11.08
N GLU A 45 -3.50 7.26 10.21
CA GLU A 45 -3.23 6.12 9.35
C GLU A 45 -4.02 6.27 8.03
N ASN A 46 -3.58 5.61 6.97
CA ASN A 46 -4.38 5.51 5.76
C ASN A 46 -5.41 4.38 5.88
N PHE A 47 -6.56 4.59 5.25
CA PHE A 47 -7.60 3.58 5.17
C PHE A 47 -7.53 2.85 3.83
N ILE A 48 -8.00 1.61 3.82
CA ILE A 48 -8.22 0.83 2.61
C ILE A 48 -9.65 1.13 2.15
N ASP A 49 -9.77 2.01 1.18
CA ASP A 49 -11.05 2.44 0.64
C ASP A 49 -11.57 1.43 -0.36
N ILE A 50 -12.82 1.01 -0.20
CA ILE A 50 -13.52 0.09 -1.11
C ILE A 50 -14.95 0.56 -1.37
N SER A 51 -15.53 0.10 -2.48
CA SER A 51 -16.93 0.36 -2.80
C SER A 51 -17.86 -0.46 -1.91
N PRO A 52 -19.12 -0.02 -1.70
CA PRO A 52 -20.13 -0.83 -1.01
C PRO A 52 -20.41 -2.18 -1.70
N VAL A 53 -20.26 -2.22 -3.02
CA VAL A 53 -20.43 -3.45 -3.81
C VAL A 53 -19.35 -4.47 -3.47
N ASP A 54 -18.08 -4.03 -3.47
CA ASP A 54 -16.95 -4.91 -3.13
C ASP A 54 -16.95 -5.27 -1.66
N ALA A 55 -17.35 -4.35 -0.76
CA ALA A 55 -17.49 -4.62 0.66
C ALA A 55 -18.47 -5.79 0.91
N ARG A 56 -19.66 -5.75 0.28
CA ARG A 56 -20.64 -6.85 0.37
C ARG A 56 -20.09 -8.15 -0.21
N ARG A 57 -19.47 -8.08 -1.39
CA ARG A 57 -18.89 -9.25 -2.08
C ARG A 57 -17.82 -9.93 -1.24
N LEU A 58 -17.01 -9.15 -0.54
CA LEU A 58 -15.89 -9.63 0.28
C LEU A 58 -16.28 -9.89 1.75
N GLY A 59 -17.51 -9.59 2.16
CA GLY A 59 -17.97 -9.73 3.56
C GLY A 59 -17.24 -8.78 4.50
N LEU A 60 -16.95 -7.57 4.05
CA LEU A 60 -16.20 -6.56 4.81
C LEU A 60 -17.11 -5.43 5.30
N ALA A 61 -16.82 -4.93 6.49
CA ALA A 61 -17.46 -3.78 7.11
C ALA A 61 -16.45 -2.65 7.37
N ASN A 62 -16.96 -1.45 7.63
CA ASN A 62 -16.12 -0.34 8.08
C ASN A 62 -15.34 -0.72 9.35
N GLY A 63 -14.02 -0.46 9.33
CA GLY A 63 -13.15 -0.75 10.45
C GLY A 63 -12.58 -2.17 10.48
N ASP A 64 -13.07 -3.09 9.64
CA ASP A 64 -12.45 -4.41 9.49
C ASP A 64 -10.98 -4.28 9.09
N ARG A 65 -10.16 -5.17 9.61
CA ARG A 65 -8.75 -5.23 9.24
C ARG A 65 -8.55 -6.17 8.06
N VAL A 66 -7.85 -5.69 7.07
CA VAL A 66 -7.52 -6.48 5.88
C VAL A 66 -6.05 -6.40 5.55
N LYS A 67 -5.50 -7.50 5.09
CA LYS A 67 -4.18 -7.56 4.50
C LYS A 67 -4.28 -7.30 3.00
N VAL A 68 -3.41 -6.42 2.49
CA VAL A 68 -3.30 -6.15 1.05
C VAL A 68 -2.22 -7.06 0.46
N VAL A 69 -2.58 -7.84 -0.54
CA VAL A 69 -1.66 -8.74 -1.25
C VAL A 69 -1.71 -8.50 -2.75
N SER A 70 -0.61 -8.72 -3.43
CA SER A 70 -0.49 -8.60 -4.89
C SER A 70 0.29 -9.79 -5.45
N ALA A 71 0.27 -9.99 -6.76
CA ALA A 71 1.02 -11.07 -7.40
C ALA A 71 2.56 -10.97 -7.24
N THR A 72 3.07 -9.81 -6.82
CA THR A 72 4.47 -9.63 -6.45
C THR A 72 4.70 -9.86 -4.97
N ASN A 73 3.72 -9.58 -4.14
CA ASN A 73 3.80 -9.64 -2.68
C ASN A 73 2.60 -10.42 -2.14
N GLU A 74 2.62 -11.73 -2.35
CA GLU A 74 1.55 -12.65 -1.92
C GLU A 74 1.50 -12.82 -0.41
N GLU A 75 2.62 -12.62 0.30
CA GLU A 75 2.67 -12.61 1.76
C GLU A 75 2.01 -11.37 2.36
N GLY A 76 1.89 -10.29 1.58
CA GLY A 76 1.37 -9.01 2.06
C GLY A 76 2.21 -8.43 3.20
N VAL A 77 3.54 -8.44 3.02
CA VAL A 77 4.51 -7.97 4.01
C VAL A 77 5.44 -6.96 3.35
N TRP A 78 5.75 -5.88 4.03
CA TRP A 78 6.84 -5.01 3.65
C TRP A 78 8.13 -5.49 4.33
N ASP A 79 9.06 -5.98 3.55
CA ASP A 79 10.38 -6.43 3.99
C ASP A 79 11.44 -5.44 3.49
N LEU A 80 11.85 -4.52 4.37
CA LEU A 80 12.87 -3.52 4.06
C LEU A 80 14.30 -4.06 4.21
N ALA A 81 14.49 -4.91 5.20
CA ALA A 81 15.78 -5.48 5.54
C ALA A 81 15.57 -6.73 6.40
N PRO A 82 16.57 -7.62 6.52
CA PRO A 82 16.47 -8.77 7.39
C PRO A 82 16.01 -8.40 8.80
N GLY A 83 14.91 -8.97 9.25
CA GLY A 83 14.32 -8.70 10.56
C GLY A 83 13.36 -7.51 10.64
N HIS A 84 13.22 -6.72 9.58
CA HIS A 84 12.30 -5.56 9.53
C HIS A 84 11.09 -5.85 8.66
N LYS A 85 10.28 -6.82 9.07
CA LYS A 85 9.05 -7.19 8.38
C LYS A 85 7.84 -6.52 9.00
N LYS A 86 7.00 -5.91 8.16
CA LYS A 86 5.73 -5.31 8.57
C LYS A 86 4.61 -5.81 7.68
N ALA A 87 3.57 -6.38 8.30
CA ALA A 87 2.38 -6.80 7.56
C ALA A 87 1.64 -5.60 6.98
N MET A 88 1.19 -5.72 5.73
CA MET A 88 0.41 -4.73 5.01
C MET A 88 -1.06 -4.79 5.41
N ILE A 89 -1.34 -4.51 6.68
CA ILE A 89 -2.67 -4.57 7.27
C ILE A 89 -3.18 -3.15 7.51
N GLY A 90 -4.32 -2.84 6.92
CA GLY A 90 -5.02 -1.57 7.08
C GLY A 90 -6.47 -1.76 7.50
N LYS A 91 -7.13 -0.66 7.86
CA LYS A 91 -8.56 -0.63 8.17
C LYS A 91 -9.38 -0.32 6.93
N VAL A 92 -10.44 -1.06 6.73
CA VAL A 92 -11.40 -0.83 5.65
C VAL A 92 -12.21 0.44 5.92
N ARG A 93 -12.40 1.25 4.88
CA ARG A 93 -13.37 2.33 4.83
C ARG A 93 -14.22 2.18 3.58
N ILE A 94 -15.53 2.10 3.77
CA ILE A 94 -16.48 1.97 2.66
C ILE A 94 -16.83 3.37 2.16
N LEU A 95 -16.60 3.62 0.88
CA LEU A 95 -16.90 4.90 0.23
C LEU A 95 -17.93 4.70 -0.89
N GLU A 96 -19.08 5.35 -0.77
CA GLU A 96 -20.18 5.27 -1.74
C GLU A 96 -19.80 5.75 -3.14
N GLY A 97 -18.89 6.71 -3.24
CA GLY A 97 -18.42 7.27 -4.51
C GLY A 97 -17.29 6.45 -5.18
N LEU A 98 -16.81 5.38 -4.56
CA LEU A 98 -15.73 4.58 -5.15
C LEU A 98 -16.29 3.56 -6.14
N ARG A 99 -15.70 3.50 -7.33
CA ARG A 99 -16.09 2.55 -8.39
C ARG A 99 -15.85 1.10 -7.92
N PRO A 100 -16.80 0.18 -8.14
CA PRO A 100 -16.58 -1.26 -7.94
C PRO A 100 -15.38 -1.78 -8.74
N GLY A 101 -14.66 -2.75 -8.15
CA GLY A 101 -13.43 -3.30 -8.71
C GLY A 101 -12.18 -2.43 -8.44
N VAL A 102 -12.31 -1.36 -7.64
CA VAL A 102 -11.20 -0.49 -7.26
C VAL A 102 -11.06 -0.47 -5.74
N THR A 103 -9.82 -0.57 -5.28
CA THR A 103 -9.45 -0.22 -3.90
C THR A 103 -8.47 0.93 -3.92
N ALA A 104 -8.57 1.82 -2.94
CA ALA A 104 -7.69 2.98 -2.89
C ALA A 104 -7.12 3.19 -1.49
N PHE A 105 -5.89 3.70 -1.40
CA PHE A 105 -5.35 4.23 -0.15
C PHE A 105 -4.29 5.29 -0.40
N SER A 106 -4.15 6.18 0.59
CA SER A 106 -3.23 7.30 0.45
C SER A 106 -1.78 6.87 0.62
N LEU A 107 -0.90 7.54 -0.11
CA LEU A 107 0.55 7.41 0.02
C LEU A 107 1.06 8.04 1.32
N GLY A 108 2.23 7.59 1.78
CA GLY A 108 2.98 8.24 2.84
C GLY A 108 2.89 7.57 4.20
N HIS A 109 2.10 6.54 4.36
CA HIS A 109 1.95 5.77 5.61
C HIS A 109 2.69 4.43 5.55
N GLY A 110 2.76 3.74 6.68
CA GLY A 110 3.31 2.39 6.78
C GLY A 110 4.82 2.27 6.69
N HIS A 111 5.57 3.36 6.86
CA HIS A 111 7.03 3.36 6.78
C HIS A 111 7.72 2.82 8.03
N TRP A 112 8.93 2.29 7.86
CA TRP A 112 9.90 2.04 8.93
C TRP A 112 10.72 3.29 9.24
N ALA A 113 11.01 4.11 8.22
CA ALA A 113 11.85 5.30 8.30
C ALA A 113 11.16 6.47 9.00
N TYR A 114 11.80 7.62 8.96
CA TYR A 114 11.29 8.90 9.50
C TYR A 114 11.04 8.88 11.01
N GLY A 115 11.87 8.12 11.76
CA GLY A 115 11.79 8.03 13.20
C GLY A 115 10.63 7.16 13.70
N ALA A 116 10.13 6.23 12.90
CA ALA A 116 9.15 5.23 13.33
C ALA A 116 9.80 4.16 14.23
N GLU A 117 11.04 3.79 13.92
CA GLU A 117 11.85 2.82 14.65
C GLU A 117 12.98 3.49 15.42
N SER A 118 13.42 2.86 16.50
CA SER A 118 14.59 3.31 17.25
C SER A 118 15.87 3.09 16.43
N VAL A 119 16.79 4.02 16.53
CA VAL A 119 18.11 3.94 15.87
C VAL A 119 19.23 4.13 16.91
N VAL A 120 20.39 3.56 16.63
CA VAL A 120 21.59 3.78 17.47
C VAL A 120 22.51 4.74 16.73
N ILE A 121 22.83 5.86 17.35
CA ILE A 121 23.75 6.87 16.84
C ILE A 121 24.85 7.05 17.88
N ASP A 122 26.10 6.80 17.49
CA ASP A 122 27.28 6.93 18.37
C ASP A 122 27.14 6.18 19.71
N GLY A 123 26.52 4.98 19.67
CA GLY A 123 26.29 4.16 20.86
C GLY A 123 25.09 4.60 21.71
N VAL A 124 24.40 5.67 21.35
CA VAL A 124 23.18 6.15 22.04
C VAL A 124 21.94 5.72 21.29
N THR A 125 21.00 5.07 21.99
CA THR A 125 19.71 4.72 21.41
C THR A 125 18.80 5.94 21.37
N VAL A 126 18.43 6.36 20.16
CA VAL A 126 17.39 7.36 19.93
C VAL A 126 16.08 6.62 19.72
N PRO A 127 15.09 6.80 20.60
CA PRO A 127 13.82 6.07 20.51
C PRO A 127 13.01 6.49 19.29
N GLY A 128 12.40 5.53 18.61
CA GLY A 128 11.41 5.76 17.56
C GLY A 128 10.03 6.04 18.14
N ASP A 129 9.16 6.56 17.28
CA ASP A 129 7.75 6.72 17.58
C ASP A 129 6.90 5.87 16.61
N PRO A 130 6.32 4.76 17.08
CA PRO A 130 5.57 3.84 16.22
C PRO A 130 4.35 4.47 15.55
N ARG A 131 3.85 5.63 16.05
CA ARG A 131 2.76 6.37 15.38
C ARG A 131 3.16 6.85 14.00
N ARG A 132 4.45 7.08 13.75
CA ARG A 132 4.98 7.47 12.43
C ARG A 132 5.00 6.33 11.43
N GLY A 133 4.86 5.08 11.89
CA GLY A 133 4.87 3.87 11.07
C GLY A 133 3.49 3.27 10.83
N THR A 134 2.41 3.91 11.28
CA THR A 134 1.05 3.37 11.14
C THR A 134 0.57 3.30 9.69
N GLY A 135 -0.40 2.43 9.43
CA GLY A 135 -1.02 2.26 8.12
C GLY A 135 -0.25 1.33 7.17
N VAL A 136 -0.59 1.39 5.90
CA VAL A 136 -0.10 0.51 4.83
C VAL A 136 0.82 1.27 3.87
N HIS A 137 1.96 0.67 3.55
CA HIS A 137 2.89 1.22 2.57
C HIS A 137 2.51 0.82 1.15
N ALA A 138 2.08 1.78 0.34
CA ALA A 138 1.57 1.52 -1.01
C ALA A 138 2.60 0.84 -1.93
N ASN A 139 3.87 1.24 -1.87
CA ASN A 139 4.91 0.69 -2.75
C ASN A 139 5.13 -0.81 -2.54
N ALA A 140 4.89 -1.34 -1.33
CA ALA A 140 5.04 -2.76 -1.07
C ALA A 140 3.99 -3.63 -1.79
N ALA A 141 2.88 -3.05 -2.24
CA ALA A 141 1.87 -3.73 -3.05
C ALA A 141 2.12 -3.62 -4.55
N MET A 142 2.99 -2.69 -5.00
CA MET A 142 3.16 -2.41 -6.43
C MET A 142 3.64 -3.65 -7.19
N ARG A 143 3.10 -3.78 -8.40
CA ARG A 143 3.45 -4.88 -9.30
C ARG A 143 4.86 -4.70 -9.83
N VAL A 144 5.72 -5.69 -9.59
CA VAL A 144 7.05 -5.79 -10.19
C VAL A 144 6.93 -6.48 -11.53
N ASP A 145 7.71 -6.00 -12.50
CA ASP A 145 7.78 -6.60 -13.83
C ASP A 145 8.36 -8.03 -13.74
N PRO A 146 7.65 -9.05 -14.23
CA PRO A 146 8.10 -10.44 -14.12
C PRO A 146 9.32 -10.78 -14.96
N VAL A 147 9.66 -9.94 -15.93
CA VAL A 147 10.86 -10.10 -16.78
C VAL A 147 12.07 -9.46 -16.12
N LEU A 148 11.92 -8.20 -15.66
CA LEU A 148 13.01 -7.44 -15.04
C LEU A 148 13.24 -7.85 -13.57
N LYS A 149 12.22 -8.32 -12.86
CA LYS A 149 12.24 -8.87 -11.49
C LYS A 149 12.62 -7.90 -10.36
N ASN A 150 13.24 -6.79 -10.67
CA ASN A 150 13.72 -5.79 -9.71
C ASN A 150 13.16 -4.39 -9.96
N THR A 151 12.27 -4.24 -10.92
CA THR A 151 11.71 -2.96 -11.36
C THR A 151 10.20 -3.06 -11.41
N GLY A 152 9.50 -2.04 -10.94
CA GLY A 152 8.05 -1.92 -11.10
C GLY A 152 7.67 -1.87 -12.59
N LEU A 153 6.39 -2.09 -12.88
CA LEU A 153 5.88 -1.95 -14.24
C LEU A 153 6.15 -0.54 -14.76
N VAL A 154 6.52 -0.47 -16.02
CA VAL A 154 6.78 0.79 -16.73
C VAL A 154 5.85 0.93 -17.92
N ASP A 155 5.46 2.15 -18.23
CA ASP A 155 4.81 2.48 -19.49
C ASP A 155 5.78 2.29 -20.64
N LEU A 156 5.40 1.48 -21.64
CA LEU A 156 6.27 1.09 -22.74
C LEU A 156 6.60 2.26 -23.70
N THR A 157 5.78 3.31 -23.69
CA THR A 157 5.98 4.47 -24.55
C THR A 157 6.84 5.53 -23.89
N GLY A 158 6.52 5.91 -22.65
CA GLY A 158 7.16 7.01 -21.94
C GLY A 158 8.15 6.57 -20.86
N GLY A 159 8.25 5.28 -20.56
CA GLY A 159 9.15 4.74 -19.52
C GLY A 159 8.77 5.14 -18.10
N SER A 160 7.60 5.72 -17.88
CA SER A 160 7.13 6.13 -16.56
C SER A 160 6.65 4.94 -15.73
N ALA A 161 6.81 5.02 -14.42
CA ALA A 161 6.29 3.99 -13.52
C ALA A 161 4.75 3.91 -13.56
N VAL A 162 4.24 2.69 -13.62
CA VAL A 162 2.80 2.41 -13.67
C VAL A 162 2.25 2.26 -12.24
N PHE A 163 1.61 3.32 -11.72
CA PHE A 163 1.10 3.36 -10.33
C PHE A 163 -0.34 2.89 -10.16
N TYR A 164 -1.13 2.83 -11.23
CA TYR A 164 -2.59 2.68 -11.14
C TYR A 164 -3.12 1.42 -11.82
N GLN A 165 -2.25 0.46 -12.07
CA GLN A 165 -2.62 -0.80 -12.75
C GLN A 165 -2.24 -2.05 -11.96
N THR A 166 -1.79 -1.90 -10.73
CA THR A 166 -1.54 -3.05 -9.87
C THR A 166 -2.86 -3.68 -9.46
N GLN A 167 -2.99 -4.98 -9.69
CA GLN A 167 -4.10 -5.76 -9.17
C GLN A 167 -3.75 -6.31 -7.79
N VAL A 168 -4.67 -6.19 -6.85
CA VAL A 168 -4.51 -6.65 -5.47
C VAL A 168 -5.72 -7.46 -5.02
N LYS A 169 -5.52 -8.20 -3.94
CA LYS A 169 -6.58 -8.89 -3.19
C LYS A 169 -6.57 -8.39 -1.76
N LEU A 170 -7.74 -8.25 -1.17
CA LEU A 170 -7.92 -7.96 0.25
C LEU A 170 -8.26 -9.25 0.98
N VAL A 171 -7.49 -9.56 2.01
CA VAL A 171 -7.68 -10.75 2.85
C VAL A 171 -8.04 -10.28 4.25
N LYS A 172 -9.22 -10.65 4.74
CA LYS A 172 -9.67 -10.33 6.13
C LYS A 172 -8.74 -10.99 7.14
N VAL A 173 -8.36 -10.24 8.20
CA VAL A 173 -7.44 -10.68 9.27
C VAL A 173 -8.18 -10.79 10.60
#